data_f9c9c9aeb5e47126b36afaaad831c54d
#
_entry.id   f9c9c9aeb5e47126b36afaaad831c54d
#
_cell.length_a   1.000
_cell.length_b   1.000
_cell.length_c   1.000
_cell.angle_alpha   90.00
_cell.angle_beta   90.00
_cell.angle_gamma   90.00
#
_symmetry.space_group_name_H-M   'P 1'
#
loop_
_entity.id
_entity.type
_entity.pdbx_description
1 polymer ?
#
loop_
_entity_poly.entity_id
_entity_poly.type
_entity_poly.pdbx_seq_one_letter_code
_entity_poly.pdbx_strand_id
1 'polypeptide(L)'
;QTAVQRFDTLDPTNFSAKKNSNAVALIIGIADYKRTAKAKYADRDAKFFSDYARRKLGVPRSNIKVLTNDKATLTDLRVSVERWLRGRIEEGKTDVHVFFAGHGLASPDGKDLYLLPYNGEPSLLDGTALLRRELFEVIGKAKPKSATIFLDTCYSGLSRGKETLL
;
A
#
# COMPACT_ATOMS: atom_id res chain seq x y z
N GLN A 1 1.71 20.68 32.24
CA GLN A 1 2.28 19.56 31.47
C GLN A 1 1.11 18.77 30.92
N THR A 2 0.85 18.92 29.60
CA THR A 2 -0.20 18.18 28.90
C THR A 2 0.32 16.77 28.70
N ALA A 3 -0.32 15.79 29.33
CA ALA A 3 -0.01 14.38 29.14
C ALA A 3 -0.21 14.04 27.67
N VAL A 4 0.87 13.70 26.97
CA VAL A 4 0.80 13.12 25.65
C VAL A 4 0.12 11.76 25.81
N GLN A 5 -1.12 11.68 25.34
CA GLN A 5 -1.86 10.42 25.32
C GLN A 5 -1.12 9.47 24.38
N ARG A 6 -0.33 8.55 24.91
CA ARG A 6 0.33 7.51 24.13
C ARG A 6 -0.73 6.54 23.64
N PHE A 7 -0.84 6.39 22.35
CA PHE A 7 -1.64 5.30 21.74
C PHE A 7 -0.89 3.97 21.85
N ASP A 8 -0.57 3.55 23.06
CA ASP A 8 0.14 2.29 23.35
C ASP A 8 -0.62 1.06 22.86
N THR A 9 -1.93 1.20 22.60
CA THR A 9 -2.77 0.13 22.07
C THR A 9 -2.46 -0.26 20.63
N LEU A 10 -1.74 0.58 19.87
CA LEU A 10 -1.35 0.32 18.49
C LEU A 10 0.12 -0.10 18.35
N ASP A 11 0.91 -0.08 19.42
CA ASP A 11 2.31 -0.52 19.36
C ASP A 11 2.36 -2.02 19.02
N PRO A 12 2.93 -2.38 17.84
CA PRO A 12 2.97 -3.78 17.42
C PRO A 12 3.80 -4.67 18.35
N THR A 13 4.67 -4.12 19.19
CA THR A 13 5.45 -4.90 20.17
C THR A 13 4.59 -5.51 21.27
N ASN A 14 3.40 -4.93 21.53
CA ASN A 14 2.46 -5.42 22.54
C ASN A 14 1.63 -6.63 22.07
N PHE A 15 1.83 -7.09 20.83
CA PHE A 15 1.04 -8.19 20.28
C PHE A 15 1.90 -9.42 19.96
N SER A 16 1.29 -10.58 20.18
CA SER A 16 1.83 -11.87 19.77
C SER A 16 0.67 -12.73 19.27
N ALA A 17 0.29 -12.54 18.03
CA ALA A 17 -0.78 -13.31 17.42
C ALA A 17 -0.33 -14.73 17.08
N LYS A 18 -1.29 -15.67 17.10
CA LYS A 18 -1.08 -17.00 16.53
C LYS A 18 -0.73 -16.87 15.05
N LYS A 19 0.31 -17.58 14.62
CA LYS A 19 0.74 -17.60 13.21
C LYS A 19 -0.40 -18.07 12.32
N ASN A 20 -0.70 -17.26 11.29
CA ASN A 20 -1.61 -17.60 10.20
C ASN A 20 -0.77 -17.91 8.94
N SER A 21 -0.49 -19.19 8.71
CA SER A 21 0.31 -19.63 7.55
C SER A 21 -0.32 -19.30 6.19
N ASN A 22 -1.64 -19.09 6.18
CA ASN A 22 -2.40 -18.76 4.96
C ASN A 22 -2.53 -17.25 4.73
N ALA A 23 -1.97 -16.43 5.62
CA ALA A 23 -1.98 -14.99 5.42
C ALA A 23 -0.79 -14.51 4.58
N VAL A 24 -1.03 -13.49 3.75
CA VAL A 24 -0.03 -12.80 2.93
C VAL A 24 -0.20 -11.30 3.05
N ALA A 25 0.90 -10.54 3.07
CA ALA A 25 0.86 -9.09 3.13
C ALA A 25 1.79 -8.45 2.08
N LEU A 26 1.23 -7.57 1.24
CA LEU A 26 1.97 -6.67 0.36
C LEU A 26 1.88 -5.25 0.94
N ILE A 27 3.03 -4.67 1.24
CA ILE A 27 3.13 -3.41 1.99
C ILE A 27 3.98 -2.45 1.18
N ILE A 28 3.43 -1.27 0.88
CA ILE A 28 4.06 -0.26 0.04
C ILE A 28 4.02 1.07 0.80
N GLY A 29 5.18 1.73 0.92
CA GLY A 29 5.28 3.04 1.53
C GLY A 29 6.27 3.93 0.80
N ILE A 30 5.77 4.99 0.18
CA ILE A 30 6.59 5.87 -0.65
C ILE A 30 6.56 7.28 -0.08
N ALA A 31 7.63 7.64 0.65
CA ALA A 31 7.81 8.96 1.20
C ALA A 31 8.58 9.87 0.23
N ASP A 32 9.59 9.32 -0.43
CA ASP A 32 10.40 10.05 -1.40
C ASP A 32 9.98 9.69 -2.83
N TYR A 33 9.67 10.70 -3.62
CA TYR A 33 9.27 10.56 -5.02
C TYR A 33 10.31 11.20 -5.94
N LYS A 34 10.47 10.65 -7.13
CA LYS A 34 11.42 11.18 -8.13
C LYS A 34 10.92 12.48 -8.77
N ARG A 35 9.61 12.68 -8.90
CA ARG A 35 8.98 13.70 -9.75
C ARG A 35 7.89 14.53 -9.06
N THR A 36 7.69 14.36 -7.76
CA THR A 36 6.69 15.13 -7.02
C THR A 36 7.13 15.35 -5.57
N ALA A 37 6.35 16.10 -4.81
CA ALA A 37 6.59 16.38 -3.41
C ALA A 37 6.64 15.10 -2.56
N LYS A 38 7.28 15.16 -1.40
CA LYS A 38 7.36 14.05 -0.46
C LYS A 38 6.01 13.78 0.20
N ALA A 39 5.68 12.49 0.38
CA ALA A 39 4.62 12.05 1.28
C ALA A 39 5.26 11.67 2.62
N LYS A 40 5.35 12.65 3.53
CA LYS A 40 6.06 12.48 4.80
C LYS A 40 5.56 11.26 5.57
N TYR A 41 6.49 10.45 6.08
CA TYR A 41 6.27 9.29 6.94
C TYR A 41 5.74 8.01 6.27
N ALA A 42 5.31 8.05 5.01
CA ALA A 42 4.73 6.88 4.34
C ALA A 42 5.63 5.62 4.36
N ASP A 43 6.93 5.79 4.26
CA ASP A 43 7.90 4.68 4.37
C ASP A 43 8.00 4.12 5.81
N ARG A 44 7.81 4.98 6.82
CA ARG A 44 7.77 4.58 8.25
C ARG A 44 6.48 3.84 8.56
N ASP A 45 5.37 4.33 8.03
CA ASP A 45 4.05 3.71 8.21
C ASP A 45 4.04 2.31 7.59
N ALA A 46 4.66 2.13 6.43
CA ALA A 46 4.85 0.81 5.83
C ALA A 46 5.69 -0.13 6.72
N LYS A 47 6.77 0.35 7.33
CA LYS A 47 7.58 -0.43 8.27
C LYS A 47 6.79 -0.80 9.52
N PHE A 48 6.06 0.17 10.08
CA PHE A 48 5.19 -0.06 11.23
C PHE A 48 4.10 -1.09 10.90
N PHE A 49 3.43 -0.95 9.75
CA PHE A 49 2.42 -1.91 9.32
C PHE A 49 3.00 -3.31 9.08
N SER A 50 4.24 -3.41 8.62
CA SER A 50 4.93 -4.70 8.48
C SER A 50 5.08 -5.43 9.83
N ASP A 51 5.46 -4.71 10.87
CA ASP A 51 5.52 -5.26 12.23
C ASP A 51 4.13 -5.62 12.77
N TYR A 52 3.14 -4.79 12.49
CA TYR A 52 1.74 -5.05 12.84
C TYR A 52 1.21 -6.30 12.12
N ALA A 53 1.45 -6.44 10.82
CA ALA A 53 1.06 -7.61 10.04
C ALA A 53 1.65 -8.91 10.63
N ARG A 54 2.92 -8.86 11.00
CA ARG A 54 3.60 -10.01 11.61
C ARG A 54 3.08 -10.33 13.01
N ARG A 55 2.97 -9.32 13.88
CA ARG A 55 2.71 -9.51 15.32
C ARG A 55 1.23 -9.57 15.66
N LYS A 56 0.40 -8.78 14.99
CA LYS A 56 -1.05 -8.71 15.26
C LYS A 56 -1.87 -9.58 14.33
N LEU A 57 -1.55 -9.57 13.02
CA LEU A 57 -2.28 -10.36 12.03
C LEU A 57 -1.70 -11.78 11.86
N GLY A 58 -0.56 -12.06 12.45
CA GLY A 58 0.07 -13.38 12.43
C GLY A 58 0.67 -13.77 11.08
N VAL A 59 0.87 -12.82 10.17
CA VAL A 59 1.42 -13.08 8.83
C VAL A 59 2.86 -13.57 8.97
N PRO A 60 3.24 -14.73 8.41
CA PRO A 60 4.61 -15.21 8.43
C PRO A 60 5.54 -14.22 7.72
N ARG A 61 6.76 -14.04 8.24
CA ARG A 61 7.74 -13.14 7.63
C ARG A 61 8.04 -13.45 6.15
N SER A 62 8.03 -14.73 5.79
CA SER A 62 8.20 -15.19 4.40
C SER A 62 7.04 -14.78 3.47
N ASN A 63 5.89 -14.43 4.05
CA ASN A 63 4.69 -14.03 3.34
C ASN A 63 4.45 -12.51 3.42
N ILE A 64 5.45 -11.74 3.87
CA ILE A 64 5.41 -10.28 3.88
C ILE A 64 6.38 -9.75 2.83
N LYS A 65 5.89 -8.89 1.95
CA LYS A 65 6.72 -8.12 1.02
C LYS A 65 6.54 -6.64 1.30
N VAL A 66 7.66 -5.94 1.51
CA VAL A 66 7.69 -4.50 1.76
C VAL A 66 8.45 -3.83 0.62
N LEU A 67 7.84 -2.80 0.04
CA LEU A 67 8.45 -1.91 -0.95
C LEU A 67 8.42 -0.49 -0.41
N THR A 68 9.57 0.17 -0.37
CA THR A 68 9.67 1.56 0.08
C THR A 68 10.50 2.39 -0.89
N ASN A 69 10.08 3.64 -1.09
CA ASN A 69 10.79 4.65 -1.87
C ASN A 69 11.28 4.11 -3.25
N ASP A 70 12.56 4.17 -3.55
CA ASP A 70 13.17 3.76 -4.82
C ASP A 70 12.96 2.28 -5.18
N LYS A 71 12.57 1.45 -4.23
CA LYS A 71 12.19 0.04 -4.43
C LYS A 71 10.73 -0.15 -4.81
N ALA A 72 9.97 0.93 -4.92
CA ALA A 72 8.55 0.93 -5.28
C ALA A 72 8.31 1.62 -6.63
N THR A 73 9.06 1.24 -7.67
CA THR A 73 8.81 1.68 -9.05
C THR A 73 7.52 1.06 -9.59
N LEU A 74 6.97 1.59 -10.69
CA LEU A 74 5.78 1.00 -11.31
C LEU A 74 5.98 -0.47 -11.67
N THR A 75 7.15 -0.81 -12.18
CA THR A 75 7.50 -2.21 -12.49
C THR A 75 7.50 -3.07 -11.23
N ASP A 76 8.10 -2.58 -10.13
CA ASP A 76 8.12 -3.31 -8.86
C ASP A 76 6.72 -3.51 -8.30
N LEU A 77 5.84 -2.49 -8.38
CA LEU A 77 4.45 -2.59 -7.96
C LEU A 77 3.70 -3.64 -8.78
N ARG A 78 3.77 -3.57 -10.11
CA ARG A 78 3.11 -4.54 -11.00
C ARG A 78 3.60 -5.97 -10.78
N VAL A 79 4.89 -6.20 -10.76
CA VAL A 79 5.47 -7.52 -10.47
C VAL A 79 5.04 -8.04 -9.10
N SER A 80 4.95 -7.13 -8.11
CA SER A 80 4.54 -7.52 -6.77
C SER A 80 3.05 -7.88 -6.69
N VAL A 81 2.19 -7.19 -7.43
CA VAL A 81 0.76 -7.48 -7.48
C VAL A 81 0.47 -8.70 -8.34
N GLU A 82 0.93 -8.68 -9.60
CA GLU A 82 0.53 -9.66 -10.61
C GLU A 82 1.21 -11.03 -10.44
N ARG A 83 2.43 -11.04 -9.89
CA ARG A 83 3.21 -12.27 -9.74
C ARG A 83 3.37 -12.68 -8.28
N TRP A 84 3.97 -11.80 -7.46
CA TRP A 84 4.31 -12.19 -6.10
C TRP A 84 3.06 -12.39 -5.23
N LEU A 85 2.13 -11.42 -5.19
CA LEU A 85 0.90 -11.51 -4.40
C LEU A 85 -0.04 -12.56 -4.99
N ARG A 86 -0.32 -12.45 -6.30
CA ARG A 86 -1.22 -13.39 -6.99
C ARG A 86 -0.79 -14.85 -6.84
N GLY A 87 0.53 -15.11 -6.92
CA GLY A 87 1.08 -16.48 -6.79
C GLY A 87 1.01 -17.05 -5.38
N ARG A 88 0.65 -16.24 -4.36
CA ARG A 88 0.49 -16.67 -2.96
C ARG A 88 -0.96 -16.82 -2.52
N ILE A 89 -1.91 -16.48 -3.40
CA ILE A 89 -3.33 -16.59 -3.10
C ILE A 89 -3.83 -17.96 -3.54
N GLU A 90 -4.23 -18.78 -2.57
CA GLU A 90 -5.03 -19.98 -2.78
C GLU A 90 -6.51 -19.61 -2.63
N GLU A 91 -7.32 -19.98 -3.64
CA GLU A 91 -8.76 -19.69 -3.67
C GLU A 91 -9.45 -20.22 -2.41
N GLY A 92 -10.22 -19.36 -1.76
CA GLY A 92 -11.00 -19.67 -0.57
C GLY A 92 -10.18 -19.92 0.71
N LYS A 93 -8.84 -19.82 0.68
CA LYS A 93 -7.99 -20.14 1.84
C LYS A 93 -7.15 -18.97 2.33
N THR A 94 -6.65 -18.13 1.43
CA THR A 94 -5.68 -17.09 1.78
C THR A 94 -6.35 -15.84 2.33
N ASP A 95 -5.85 -15.35 3.46
CA ASP A 95 -6.17 -14.01 3.97
C ASP A 95 -5.16 -13.00 3.43
N VAL A 96 -5.64 -12.09 2.57
CA VAL A 96 -4.81 -11.08 1.89
C VAL A 96 -4.85 -9.76 2.63
N HIS A 97 -3.68 -9.19 2.89
CA HIS A 97 -3.52 -7.83 3.41
C HIS A 97 -2.70 -7.01 2.45
N VAL A 98 -3.22 -5.85 2.04
CA VAL A 98 -2.46 -4.87 1.26
C VAL A 98 -2.46 -3.56 2.03
N PHE A 99 -1.30 -2.94 2.14
CA PHE A 99 -1.13 -1.62 2.70
C PHE A 99 -0.40 -0.74 1.68
N PHE A 100 -0.93 0.44 1.44
CA PHE A 100 -0.28 1.46 0.64
C PHE A 100 -0.33 2.79 1.38
N ALA A 101 0.83 3.42 1.60
CA ALA A 101 0.97 4.78 2.07
C ALA A 101 1.75 5.60 1.03
N GLY A 102 1.21 6.76 0.63
CA GLY A 102 1.82 7.61 -0.38
C GLY A 102 0.80 8.44 -1.16
N HIS A 103 1.21 8.96 -2.30
CA HIS A 103 0.32 9.76 -3.14
C HIS A 103 -0.69 8.92 -3.91
N GLY A 104 -1.96 9.31 -3.81
CA GLY A 104 -3.03 8.87 -4.68
C GLY A 104 -3.51 10.03 -5.54
N LEU A 105 -3.79 9.77 -6.80
CA LEU A 105 -4.25 10.76 -7.75
C LEU A 105 -5.50 10.27 -8.47
N ALA A 106 -6.43 11.19 -8.73
CA ALA A 106 -7.58 10.91 -9.57
C ALA A 106 -7.30 11.30 -11.02
N SER A 107 -7.91 10.57 -11.97
CA SER A 107 -7.96 11.02 -13.36
C SER A 107 -8.66 12.37 -13.48
N PRO A 108 -8.43 13.15 -14.56
CA PRO A 108 -9.07 14.46 -14.73
C PRO A 108 -10.60 14.44 -14.69
N ASP A 109 -11.24 13.32 -15.04
CA ASP A 109 -12.70 13.11 -14.98
C ASP A 109 -13.16 12.50 -13.63
N GLY A 110 -12.22 12.22 -12.72
CA GLY A 110 -12.48 11.66 -11.39
C GLY A 110 -12.91 10.20 -11.36
N LYS A 111 -12.95 9.50 -12.50
CA LYS A 111 -13.46 8.11 -12.57
C LYS A 111 -12.43 7.08 -12.14
N ASP A 112 -11.17 7.33 -12.45
CA ASP A 112 -10.06 6.44 -12.15
C ASP A 112 -9.19 7.01 -11.02
N LEU A 113 -8.78 6.11 -10.14
CA LEU A 113 -7.91 6.43 -9.01
C LEU A 113 -6.61 5.65 -9.17
N TYR A 114 -5.50 6.35 -9.04
CA TYR A 114 -4.16 5.82 -9.23
C TYR A 114 -3.34 5.88 -7.95
N LEU A 115 -2.53 4.86 -7.75
CA LEU A 115 -1.48 4.82 -6.73
C LEU A 115 -0.17 5.21 -7.43
N LEU A 116 0.43 6.33 -7.01
CA LEU A 116 1.63 6.86 -7.65
C LEU A 116 2.86 6.07 -7.18
N PRO A 117 3.63 5.43 -8.09
CA PRO A 117 4.89 4.78 -7.73
C PRO A 117 6.01 5.81 -7.60
N TYR A 118 7.16 5.39 -7.04
CA TYR A 118 8.35 6.24 -6.86
C TYR A 118 8.74 7.04 -8.11
N ASN A 119 8.68 6.40 -9.27
CA ASN A 119 9.05 6.99 -10.57
C ASN A 119 7.85 7.46 -11.39
N GLY A 120 6.65 7.51 -10.81
CA GLY A 120 5.43 7.95 -11.48
C GLY A 120 5.48 9.42 -11.88
N GLU A 121 4.75 9.75 -12.94
CA GLU A 121 4.61 11.11 -13.46
C GLU A 121 3.17 11.60 -13.23
N PRO A 122 2.96 12.57 -12.31
CA PRO A 122 1.62 13.04 -11.97
C PRO A 122 0.82 13.60 -13.16
N SER A 123 1.50 14.17 -14.15
CA SER A 123 0.87 14.70 -15.36
C SER A 123 0.54 13.63 -16.41
N LEU A 124 1.02 12.39 -16.23
CA LEU A 124 0.84 11.27 -17.15
C LEU A 124 0.55 9.99 -16.37
N LEU A 125 -0.60 9.90 -15.75
CA LEU A 125 -0.97 8.76 -14.89
C LEU A 125 -1.09 7.46 -15.66
N ASP A 126 -1.70 7.52 -16.85
CA ASP A 126 -1.77 6.37 -17.74
C ASP A 126 -0.36 5.90 -18.12
N GLY A 127 -0.07 4.64 -17.83
CA GLY A 127 1.23 4.04 -18.11
C GLY A 127 2.34 4.36 -17.11
N THR A 128 2.20 5.34 -16.21
CA THR A 128 3.22 5.71 -15.20
C THR A 128 2.78 5.49 -13.76
N ALA A 129 1.50 5.23 -13.52
CA ALA A 129 0.96 4.92 -12.20
C ALA A 129 0.19 3.59 -12.20
N LEU A 130 -0.02 3.03 -11.02
CA LEU A 130 -0.81 1.82 -10.84
C LEU A 130 -2.27 2.19 -10.67
N LEU A 131 -3.12 1.75 -11.59
CA LEU A 131 -4.56 1.95 -11.47
C LEU A 131 -5.09 1.11 -10.29
N ARG A 132 -5.77 1.76 -9.34
CA ARG A 132 -6.31 1.07 -8.14
C ARG A 132 -7.19 -0.12 -8.51
N ARG A 133 -7.97 0.01 -9.58
CA ARG A 133 -8.85 -1.05 -10.08
C ARG A 133 -8.05 -2.29 -10.51
N GLU A 134 -6.87 -2.16 -11.12
CA GLU A 134 -6.01 -3.29 -11.48
C GLU A 134 -5.63 -4.12 -10.25
N LEU A 135 -5.26 -3.46 -9.15
CA LEU A 135 -4.97 -4.15 -7.88
C LEU A 135 -6.18 -4.95 -7.40
N PHE A 136 -7.38 -4.34 -7.41
CA PHE A 136 -8.59 -4.99 -6.94
C PHE A 136 -9.01 -6.17 -7.84
N GLU A 137 -8.84 -6.03 -9.16
CA GLU A 137 -9.15 -7.08 -10.12
C GLU A 137 -8.23 -8.30 -9.95
N VAL A 138 -6.92 -8.08 -9.77
CA VAL A 138 -5.97 -9.18 -9.56
C VAL A 138 -6.33 -9.97 -8.30
N ILE A 139 -6.66 -9.28 -7.21
CA ILE A 139 -7.05 -9.91 -5.95
C ILE A 139 -8.41 -10.61 -6.11
N GLY A 140 -9.40 -9.93 -6.69
CA GLY A 140 -10.75 -10.48 -6.86
C GLY A 140 -10.78 -11.72 -7.77
N LYS A 141 -10.03 -11.71 -8.87
CA LYS A 141 -9.89 -12.88 -9.76
C LYS A 141 -9.21 -14.07 -9.09
N ALA A 142 -8.38 -13.82 -8.08
CA ALA A 142 -7.71 -14.87 -7.31
C ALA A 142 -8.62 -15.50 -6.24
N LYS A 143 -9.77 -14.86 -5.93
CA LYS A 143 -10.78 -15.33 -4.97
C LYS A 143 -10.20 -15.76 -3.61
N PRO A 144 -9.48 -14.88 -2.89
CA PRO A 144 -8.99 -15.21 -1.56
C PRO A 144 -10.14 -15.49 -0.59
N LYS A 145 -9.85 -16.07 0.58
CA LYS A 145 -10.81 -16.20 1.66
C LYS A 145 -11.25 -14.83 2.19
N SER A 146 -10.31 -13.92 2.34
CA SER A 146 -10.55 -12.53 2.68
C SER A 146 -9.51 -11.61 2.05
N ALA A 147 -9.87 -10.35 1.82
CA ALA A 147 -8.94 -9.32 1.39
C ALA A 147 -9.22 -8.02 2.15
N THR A 148 -8.19 -7.50 2.82
CA THR A 148 -8.23 -6.20 3.50
C THR A 148 -7.19 -5.30 2.87
N ILE A 149 -7.64 -4.16 2.34
CA ILE A 149 -6.77 -3.21 1.65
C ILE A 149 -6.85 -1.87 2.39
N PHE A 150 -5.70 -1.44 2.91
CA PHE A 150 -5.53 -0.16 3.60
C PHE A 150 -4.86 0.82 2.62
N LEU A 151 -5.53 1.93 2.34
CA LEU A 151 -5.01 2.99 1.49
C LEU A 151 -4.90 4.27 2.31
N ASP A 152 -3.69 4.58 2.75
CA ASP A 152 -3.35 5.83 3.42
C ASP A 152 -2.86 6.83 2.37
N THR A 153 -3.82 7.46 1.71
CA THR A 153 -3.56 8.38 0.61
C THR A 153 -4.69 9.39 0.44
N CYS A 154 -4.34 10.61 0.11
CA CYS A 154 -5.29 11.62 -0.34
C CYS A 154 -5.38 11.54 -1.86
N TYR A 155 -6.56 11.29 -2.39
CA TYR A 155 -6.80 11.38 -3.82
C TYR A 155 -7.04 12.84 -4.20
N SER A 156 -5.96 13.61 -4.33
CA SER A 156 -6.03 14.96 -4.88
C SER A 156 -6.31 14.84 -6.39
N GLY A 157 -7.46 15.32 -6.83
CA GLY A 157 -7.71 15.57 -8.24
C GLY A 157 -6.75 16.65 -8.73
N LEU A 158 -6.25 16.53 -9.96
CA LEU A 158 -5.64 17.66 -10.65
C LEU A 158 -6.75 18.70 -10.88
N SER A 159 -6.97 19.59 -9.92
CA SER A 159 -7.89 20.70 -10.14
C SER A 159 -7.31 21.56 -11.27
N ARG A 160 -8.14 21.94 -12.22
CA ARG A 160 -7.80 22.88 -13.29
C ARG A 160 -7.45 24.23 -12.66
N GLY A 161 -6.18 24.47 -12.42
CA GLY A 161 -5.67 25.75 -11.94
C GLY A 161 -4.82 25.59 -10.69
N LYS A 162 -3.52 25.70 -10.88
CA LYS A 162 -2.49 26.13 -9.92
C LYS A 162 -2.85 25.94 -8.44
N GLU A 163 -2.91 24.73 -7.97
CA GLU A 163 -2.68 24.46 -6.56
C GLU A 163 -1.61 23.39 -6.44
N THR A 164 -0.49 23.82 -5.97
CA THR A 164 0.66 23.05 -5.54
C THR A 164 0.17 22.03 -4.50
N LEU A 165 0.52 20.79 -4.68
CA LEU A 165 0.44 19.79 -3.60
C LEU A 165 1.21 20.34 -2.40
N LEU A 166 0.49 20.76 -1.37
CA LEU A 166 1.07 21.20 -0.10
C LEU A 166 1.65 20.02 0.66
#